data_4793d42398d9af4eccaeb3209b93ed3e
#
_entry.id   4793d42398d9af4eccaeb3209b93ed3e
#
_cell.length_a   1.000
_cell.length_b   1.000
_cell.length_c   1.000
_cell.angle_alpha   90.00
_cell.angle_beta   90.00
_cell.angle_gamma   90.00
#
_symmetry.space_group_name_H-M   'P 1'
#
loop_
_entity.id
_entity.type
_entity.pdbx_description
1 polymer ?
#
loop_
_entity_poly.entity_id
_entity_poly.type
_entity_poly.pdbx_seq_one_letter_code
_entity_poly.pdbx_strand_id
1 'polypeptide(L)'
;MTAEEFVSNVKDEVFKETFEYYFKTLPNPIAGTDKNWKASKELYHSLNEEQKQQMQTFTKMVMQDVVSMIFGKLDNISSFANQEGNFELTINGNVISGDLQ
;
A
#
# COMPACT_ATOMS: atom_id res chain seq x y z
N MET A 1 12.21 6.13 17.10
CA MET A 1 12.03 5.77 15.68
C MET A 1 12.38 6.97 14.81
N THR A 2 13.20 6.74 13.82
CA THR A 2 13.58 7.76 12.83
C THR A 2 12.61 7.74 11.65
N ALA A 3 12.67 8.75 10.78
CA ALA A 3 11.91 8.77 9.53
C ALA A 3 12.25 7.55 8.65
N GLU A 4 13.55 7.20 8.57
CA GLU A 4 13.98 6.02 7.80
C GLU A 4 13.41 4.73 8.35
N GLU A 5 13.40 4.55 9.67
CA GLU A 5 12.82 3.38 10.32
C GLU A 5 11.31 3.31 10.08
N PHE A 6 10.61 4.45 10.18
CA PHE A 6 9.17 4.51 9.89
C PHE A 6 8.87 4.09 8.47
N VAL A 7 9.59 4.63 7.48
CA VAL A 7 9.41 4.28 6.06
C VAL A 7 9.72 2.81 5.81
N SER A 8 10.82 2.32 6.39
CA SER A 8 11.20 0.90 6.29
C SER A 8 10.12 -0.01 6.88
N ASN A 9 9.58 0.34 8.03
CA ASN A 9 8.50 -0.42 8.68
C ASN A 9 7.23 -0.43 7.82
N VAL A 10 6.87 0.69 7.21
CA VAL A 10 5.72 0.75 6.30
C VAL A 10 5.95 -0.14 5.08
N LYS A 11 7.14 -0.12 4.50
CA LYS A 11 7.47 -0.97 3.36
C LYS A 11 7.43 -2.46 3.70
N ASP A 12 7.90 -2.83 4.88
CA ASP A 12 7.97 -4.24 5.29
C ASP A 12 6.65 -4.74 5.90
N GLU A 13 6.09 -4.03 6.85
CA GLU A 13 4.95 -4.52 7.64
C GLU A 13 3.60 -4.14 7.06
N VAL A 14 3.51 -3.05 6.31
CA VAL A 14 2.25 -2.63 5.68
C VAL A 14 2.23 -3.05 4.21
N PHE A 15 3.21 -2.62 3.44
CA PHE A 15 3.22 -2.87 2.00
C PHE A 15 3.48 -4.34 1.67
N LYS A 16 4.64 -4.86 2.08
CA LYS A 16 5.09 -6.21 1.70
C LYS A 16 4.18 -7.31 2.25
N GLU A 17 3.85 -7.24 3.53
CA GLU A 17 2.98 -8.24 4.17
C GLU A 17 1.58 -8.22 3.57
N THR A 18 1.02 -7.04 3.28
CA THR A 18 -0.28 -6.92 2.64
C THR A 18 -0.26 -7.52 1.24
N PHE A 19 0.73 -7.16 0.44
CA PHE A 19 0.89 -7.70 -0.92
C PHE A 19 1.00 -9.23 -0.90
N GLU A 20 1.85 -9.77 -0.05
CA GLU A 20 2.04 -11.22 0.08
C GLU A 20 0.76 -11.92 0.52
N TYR A 21 0.04 -11.36 1.49
CA TYR A 21 -1.22 -11.92 1.97
C TYR A 21 -2.25 -12.02 0.83
N TYR A 22 -2.43 -10.97 0.05
CA TYR A 22 -3.41 -10.96 -1.03
C TYR A 22 -3.05 -11.97 -2.13
N PHE A 23 -1.79 -11.99 -2.57
CA PHE A 23 -1.37 -12.90 -3.64
C PHE A 23 -1.18 -14.34 -3.18
N LYS A 24 -1.08 -14.60 -1.89
CA LYS A 24 -1.14 -15.94 -1.31
C LYS A 24 -2.58 -16.43 -1.18
N THR A 25 -3.52 -15.53 -0.98
CA THR A 25 -4.94 -15.85 -0.78
C THR A 25 -5.70 -16.02 -2.11
N LEU A 26 -5.36 -15.23 -3.13
CA LEU A 26 -6.04 -15.26 -4.43
C LEU A 26 -6.10 -16.65 -5.08
N PRO A 27 -5.06 -17.51 -5.03
CA PRO A 27 -5.13 -18.85 -5.59
C PRO A 27 -6.06 -19.82 -4.85
N ASN A 28 -6.48 -19.49 -3.64
CA ASN A 28 -7.34 -20.35 -2.85
C ASN A 28 -8.73 -20.49 -3.50
N PRO A 29 -9.49 -21.56 -3.18
CA PRO A 29 -10.81 -21.76 -3.75
C PRO A 29 -11.74 -20.56 -3.53
N ILE A 30 -12.61 -20.32 -4.50
CA ILE A 30 -13.64 -19.30 -4.42
C ILE A 30 -14.71 -19.80 -3.46
N ALA A 31 -14.74 -19.24 -2.24
CA ALA A 31 -15.65 -19.64 -1.17
C ALA A 31 -16.03 -18.44 -0.33
N GLY A 32 -17.17 -18.54 0.37
CA GLY A 32 -17.66 -17.51 1.28
C GLY A 32 -18.56 -16.49 0.59
N THR A 33 -18.92 -15.45 1.36
CA THR A 33 -19.90 -14.44 0.96
C THR A 33 -19.31 -13.07 0.66
N ASP A 34 -18.00 -12.89 0.87
CA ASP A 34 -17.34 -11.60 0.60
C ASP A 34 -17.28 -11.36 -0.91
N LYS A 35 -17.98 -10.31 -1.34
CA LYS A 35 -18.11 -9.97 -2.77
C LYS A 35 -16.78 -9.58 -3.39
N ASN A 36 -15.93 -8.89 -2.64
CA ASN A 36 -14.66 -8.41 -3.15
C ASN A 36 -13.69 -9.57 -3.36
N TRP A 37 -13.61 -10.47 -2.40
CA TRP A 37 -12.79 -11.68 -2.52
C TRP A 37 -13.29 -12.60 -3.63
N LYS A 38 -14.62 -12.75 -3.73
CA LYS A 38 -15.21 -13.58 -4.78
C LYS A 38 -14.83 -13.06 -6.16
N ALA A 39 -15.07 -11.78 -6.43
CA ALA A 39 -14.75 -11.16 -7.71
C ALA A 39 -13.25 -11.22 -8.02
N SER A 40 -12.42 -10.95 -7.02
CA SER A 40 -10.96 -10.96 -7.17
C SER A 40 -10.43 -12.37 -7.48
N LYS A 41 -10.93 -13.38 -6.79
CA LYS A 41 -10.54 -14.77 -7.04
C LYS A 41 -11.04 -15.28 -8.38
N GLU A 42 -12.26 -14.92 -8.77
CA GLU A 42 -12.80 -15.26 -10.10
C GLU A 42 -11.90 -14.71 -11.21
N LEU A 43 -11.50 -13.46 -11.10
CA LEU A 43 -10.57 -12.86 -12.05
C LEU A 43 -9.23 -13.60 -12.04
N TYR A 44 -8.63 -13.78 -10.88
CA TYR A 44 -7.31 -14.40 -10.75
C TYR A 44 -7.28 -15.80 -11.33
N HIS A 45 -8.30 -16.61 -11.02
CA HIS A 45 -8.41 -17.98 -11.53
C HIS A 45 -8.63 -18.05 -13.06
N SER A 46 -9.15 -16.98 -13.67
CA SER A 46 -9.34 -16.89 -15.12
C SER A 46 -8.06 -16.56 -15.88
N LEU A 47 -7.02 -16.11 -15.19
CA LEU A 47 -5.78 -15.65 -15.79
C LEU A 47 -4.80 -16.81 -16.02
N ASN A 48 -3.98 -16.71 -17.08
CA ASN A 48 -2.84 -17.60 -17.25
C ASN A 48 -1.66 -17.14 -16.35
N GLU A 49 -0.59 -17.90 -16.33
CA GLU A 49 0.55 -17.61 -15.44
C GLU A 49 1.21 -16.27 -15.75
N GLU A 50 1.35 -15.91 -17.02
CA GLU A 50 1.92 -14.63 -17.43
C GLU A 50 1.01 -13.46 -16.96
N GLN A 51 -0.29 -13.59 -17.14
CA GLN A 51 -1.26 -12.58 -16.71
C GLN A 51 -1.30 -12.43 -15.19
N LYS A 52 -1.15 -13.52 -14.45
CA LYS A 52 -1.06 -13.47 -12.97
C LYS A 52 0.16 -12.66 -12.53
N GLN A 53 1.30 -12.82 -13.20
CA GLN A 53 2.49 -12.03 -12.92
C GLN A 53 2.29 -10.55 -13.28
N GLN A 54 1.63 -10.27 -14.39
CA GLN A 54 1.29 -8.91 -14.79
C GLN A 54 0.37 -8.24 -13.77
N MET A 55 -0.60 -8.98 -13.26
CA MET A 55 -1.48 -8.50 -12.19
C MET A 55 -0.70 -8.14 -10.92
N GLN A 56 0.27 -8.98 -10.54
CA GLN A 56 1.15 -8.68 -9.41
C GLN A 56 1.95 -7.41 -9.63
N THR A 57 2.52 -7.23 -10.81
CA THR A 57 3.28 -6.04 -11.18
C THR A 57 2.42 -4.78 -11.12
N PHE A 58 1.22 -4.83 -11.68
CA PHE A 58 0.28 -3.71 -11.66
C PHE A 58 -0.12 -3.36 -10.22
N THR A 59 -0.48 -4.36 -9.43
CA THR A 59 -0.89 -4.16 -8.04
C THR A 59 0.23 -3.52 -7.22
N LYS A 60 1.45 -3.99 -7.38
CA LYS A 60 2.62 -3.45 -6.69
C LYS A 60 2.86 -1.98 -7.06
N MET A 61 2.73 -1.65 -8.35
CA MET A 61 2.87 -0.28 -8.84
C MET A 61 1.83 0.65 -8.20
N VAL A 62 0.56 0.25 -8.18
CA VAL A 62 -0.50 1.05 -7.58
C VAL A 62 -0.27 1.23 -6.08
N MET A 63 0.09 0.16 -5.37
CA MET A 63 0.36 0.22 -3.93
C MET A 63 1.53 1.15 -3.62
N GLN A 64 2.62 1.08 -4.38
CA GLN A 64 3.78 1.97 -4.21
C GLN A 64 3.40 3.43 -4.43
N ASP A 65 2.63 3.71 -5.49
CA ASP A 65 2.21 5.07 -5.79
C ASP A 65 1.31 5.64 -4.70
N VAL A 66 0.36 4.85 -4.19
CA VAL A 66 -0.54 5.28 -3.11
C VAL A 66 0.25 5.60 -1.83
N VAL A 67 1.17 4.73 -1.43
CA VAL A 67 2.02 4.95 -0.24
C VAL A 67 2.88 6.20 -0.42
N SER A 68 3.50 6.36 -1.59
CA SER A 68 4.33 7.52 -1.91
C SER A 68 3.52 8.83 -1.87
N MET A 69 2.30 8.81 -2.39
CA MET A 69 1.42 9.99 -2.36
C MET A 69 1.03 10.37 -0.93
N ILE A 70 0.76 9.39 -0.07
CA ILE A 70 0.47 9.65 1.35
C ILE A 70 1.68 10.27 2.02
N PHE A 71 2.87 9.71 1.82
CA PHE A 71 4.11 10.28 2.35
C PHE A 71 4.35 11.69 1.85
N GLY A 72 4.06 11.97 0.58
CA GLY A 72 4.17 13.31 0.02
C GLY A 72 3.25 14.32 0.70
N LYS A 73 2.03 13.91 1.06
CA LYS A 73 1.11 14.75 1.83
C LYS A 73 1.65 15.02 3.23
N LEU A 74 2.12 14.00 3.92
CA LEU A 74 2.68 14.13 5.27
C LEU A 74 3.97 14.93 5.31
N ASP A 75 4.76 14.90 4.24
CA ASP A 75 5.99 15.67 4.09
C ASP A 75 5.75 17.10 3.59
N ASN A 76 4.49 17.47 3.34
CA ASN A 76 4.10 18.77 2.80
C ASN A 76 4.69 19.08 1.40
N ILE A 77 5.01 18.03 0.64
CA ILE A 77 5.43 18.17 -0.77
C ILE A 77 4.22 18.51 -1.64
N SER A 78 3.06 17.96 -1.28
CA SER A 78 1.78 18.29 -1.89
C SER A 78 0.73 18.53 -0.81
N SER A 79 -0.39 19.17 -1.18
CA SER A 79 -1.45 19.53 -0.24
C SER A 79 -2.80 19.01 -0.73
N PHE A 80 -3.70 18.73 0.22
CA PHE A 80 -5.11 18.55 -0.12
C PHE A 80 -5.72 19.89 -0.53
N ALA A 81 -6.71 19.86 -1.42
CA ALA A 81 -7.35 21.09 -1.92
C ALA A 81 -7.93 21.96 -0.81
N ASN A 82 -8.42 21.36 0.27
CA ASN A 82 -9.04 22.05 1.41
C ASN A 82 -8.12 22.12 2.63
N GLN A 83 -6.82 21.87 2.45
CA GLN A 83 -5.88 21.85 3.55
C GLN A 83 -5.54 23.26 4.02
N GLU A 84 -5.64 23.46 5.33
CA GLU A 84 -5.17 24.67 6.01
C GLU A 84 -4.00 24.30 6.93
N GLY A 85 -2.81 24.84 6.64
CA GLY A 85 -1.60 24.54 7.39
C GLY A 85 -0.87 23.28 6.90
N ASN A 86 0.14 22.90 7.66
CA ASN A 86 1.04 21.78 7.32
C ASN A 86 0.88 20.63 8.28
N PHE A 87 1.17 19.42 7.79
CA PHE A 87 1.22 18.22 8.63
C PHE A 87 2.55 18.15 9.38
N GLU A 88 2.48 17.59 10.57
CA GLU A 88 3.64 17.25 11.36
C GLU A 88 3.39 15.88 12.01
N LEU A 89 4.19 14.89 11.65
CA LEU A 89 4.12 13.55 12.22
C LEU A 89 5.23 13.42 13.25
N THR A 90 4.83 13.13 14.50
CA THR A 90 5.77 13.00 15.60
C THR A 90 5.66 11.65 16.29
N ILE A 91 6.76 11.22 16.89
CA ILE A 91 6.78 10.10 17.81
C ILE A 91 7.62 10.49 19.02
N ASN A 92 7.03 10.40 20.22
CA ASN A 92 7.67 10.83 21.47
C ASN A 92 8.23 12.25 21.38
N GLY A 93 7.50 13.16 20.72
CA GLY A 93 7.92 14.54 20.54
C GLY A 93 8.94 14.80 19.44
N ASN A 94 9.46 13.77 18.80
CA ASN A 94 10.38 13.91 17.68
C ASN A 94 9.65 13.92 16.34
N VAL A 95 9.88 14.96 15.55
CA VAL A 95 9.30 15.08 14.20
C VAL A 95 9.99 14.13 13.26
N ILE A 96 9.21 13.31 12.55
CA ILE A 96 9.72 12.39 11.54
C ILE A 96 9.20 12.70 10.13
N SER A 97 8.20 13.59 9.99
CA SER A 97 7.76 14.05 8.66
C SER A 97 8.78 15.03 8.06
N GLY A 98 8.76 15.12 6.73
CA GLY A 98 9.71 15.88 5.94
C GLY A 98 10.69 15.01 5.16
N ASP A 99 10.99 13.83 5.66
CA ASP A 99 11.94 12.88 5.08
C ASP A 99 11.31 11.50 4.82
N LEU A 100 9.98 11.42 4.67
CA LEU A 100 9.28 10.15 4.45
C LEU A 100 9.34 9.68 2.99
N GLN A 101 9.44 10.63 2.08
CA GLN A 101 9.40 10.34 0.64
C GLN A 101 10.76 10.25 -0.08
#